data_8e9041be860d886a446e55461ed6b908
#
_entry.id   8e9041be860d886a446e55461ed6b908
#
_cell.length_a   1.000
_cell.length_b   1.000
_cell.length_c   1.000
_cell.angle_alpha   90.00
_cell.angle_beta   90.00
_cell.angle_gamma   90.00
#
_symmetry.space_group_name_H-M   'P 1'
#
loop_
_entity.id
_entity.type
_entity.pdbx_description
1 polymer ?
#
loop_
_entity_poly.entity_id
_entity_poly.type
_entity_poly.pdbx_seq_one_letter_code
_entity_poly.pdbx_strand_id
1 'polypeptide(L)'
;MIWFVDEDEIQLKPLRLGLTLHGLSSEQIVNADEALAALDHIAPDDFIFIDVMLAAAADESQSQFKREETADYKLTGLLLADKILERRKDIRAERLVLMSQAASTAVISAVDAFCRRRGLKWVKKSAYDDTNTFADEIEQMLKGK
;
A
#
# COMPACT_ATOMS: atom_id res chain seq x y z
N MET A 1 -5.71 -12.90 -2.64
CA MET A 1 -4.39 -12.53 -2.07
C MET A 1 -4.38 -11.06 -1.69
N ILE A 2 -3.80 -10.75 -0.56
CA ILE A 2 -3.63 -9.37 -0.07
C ILE A 2 -2.15 -9.08 0.01
N TRP A 3 -1.73 -8.00 -0.64
CA TRP A 3 -0.32 -7.60 -0.69
C TRP A 3 -0.10 -6.39 0.20
N PHE A 4 0.92 -6.46 1.05
CA PHE A 4 1.35 -5.32 1.86
C PHE A 4 2.69 -4.83 1.33
N VAL A 5 2.71 -3.64 0.77
CA VAL A 5 3.94 -2.99 0.34
C VAL A 5 4.36 -2.04 1.45
N ASP A 6 5.17 -2.55 2.36
CA ASP A 6 5.56 -1.86 3.59
C ASP A 6 6.81 -2.55 4.14
N GLU A 7 7.77 -1.77 4.59
CA GLU A 7 9.01 -2.30 5.14
C GLU A 7 8.89 -2.71 6.62
N ASP A 8 7.84 -2.28 7.31
CA ASP A 8 7.65 -2.53 8.74
C ASP A 8 7.02 -3.90 8.98
N GLU A 9 7.86 -4.92 8.97
CA GLU A 9 7.46 -6.30 9.18
C GLU A 9 6.83 -6.52 10.56
N ILE A 10 7.36 -5.85 11.58
CA ILE A 10 6.88 -6.01 12.95
C ILE A 10 5.45 -5.51 13.08
N GLN A 11 5.14 -4.35 12.52
CA GLN A 11 3.79 -3.78 12.56
C GLN A 11 2.80 -4.60 11.76
N LEU A 12 3.23 -5.17 10.64
CA LEU A 12 2.34 -5.96 9.77
C LEU A 12 2.04 -7.35 10.32
N LYS A 13 2.91 -7.90 11.15
CA LYS A 13 2.76 -9.28 11.63
C LYS A 13 1.40 -9.55 12.29
N PRO A 14 0.91 -8.72 13.24
CA PRO A 14 -0.42 -8.95 13.81
C PRO A 14 -1.54 -8.84 12.78
N LEU A 15 -1.44 -7.92 11.83
CA LEU A 15 -2.45 -7.74 10.79
C LEU A 15 -2.52 -8.97 9.89
N ARG A 16 -1.37 -9.49 9.48
CA ARG A 16 -1.29 -10.67 8.64
C ARG A 16 -1.79 -11.91 9.37
N LEU A 17 -1.49 -12.04 10.65
CA LEU A 17 -2.01 -13.13 11.46
C LEU A 17 -3.54 -13.07 11.53
N GLY A 18 -4.10 -11.88 11.77
CA GLY A 18 -5.54 -11.70 11.79
C GLY A 18 -6.19 -12.14 10.48
N LEU A 19 -5.60 -11.77 9.35
CA LEU A 19 -6.10 -12.20 8.04
C LEU A 19 -6.05 -13.73 7.90
N THR A 20 -4.96 -14.36 8.31
CA THR A 20 -4.81 -15.80 8.24
C THR A 20 -5.91 -16.51 9.06
N LEU A 21 -6.21 -15.99 10.26
CA LEU A 21 -7.26 -16.53 11.10
C LEU A 21 -8.66 -16.40 10.48
N HIS A 22 -8.83 -15.44 9.57
CA HIS A 22 -10.07 -15.28 8.80
C HIS A 22 -10.03 -15.99 7.45
N GLY A 23 -9.02 -16.84 7.22
CA GLY A 23 -8.90 -17.60 5.98
C GLY A 23 -8.39 -16.80 4.79
N LEU A 24 -7.79 -15.64 5.02
CA LEU A 24 -7.27 -14.76 3.96
C LEU A 24 -5.75 -14.85 3.89
N SER A 25 -5.22 -15.02 2.68
CA SER A 25 -3.79 -15.09 2.44
C SER A 25 -3.20 -13.71 2.22
N SER A 26 -1.99 -13.47 2.70
CA SER A 26 -1.29 -12.21 2.50
C SER A 26 0.19 -12.43 2.24
N GLU A 27 0.81 -11.47 1.55
CA GLU A 27 2.24 -11.43 1.30
C GLU A 27 2.75 -10.02 1.56
N GLN A 28 4.03 -9.90 1.90
CA GLN A 28 4.67 -8.62 2.13
C GLN A 28 5.74 -8.35 1.09
N ILE A 29 5.80 -7.11 0.61
CA ILE A 29 6.86 -6.59 -0.27
C ILE A 29 7.47 -5.40 0.47
N VAL A 30 8.79 -5.37 0.58
CA VAL A 30 9.47 -4.47 1.53
C VAL A 30 9.87 -3.10 0.97
N ASN A 31 9.85 -2.91 -0.34
CA ASN A 31 10.14 -1.60 -0.93
C ASN A 31 9.49 -1.43 -2.30
N ALA A 32 9.54 -0.21 -2.83
CA ALA A 32 8.84 0.14 -4.06
C ALA A 32 9.40 -0.56 -5.29
N ASP A 33 10.72 -0.68 -5.41
CA ASP A 33 11.34 -1.34 -6.56
C ASP A 33 10.96 -2.82 -6.62
N GLU A 34 10.93 -3.50 -5.47
CA GLU A 34 10.50 -4.90 -5.42
C GLU A 34 9.02 -5.05 -5.76
N ALA A 35 8.19 -4.06 -5.39
CA ALA A 35 6.77 -4.07 -5.77
C ALA A 35 6.60 -4.00 -7.29
N LEU A 36 7.35 -3.15 -7.96
CA LEU A 36 7.29 -3.07 -9.43
C LEU A 36 7.80 -4.37 -10.07
N ALA A 37 8.83 -4.97 -9.50
CA ALA A 37 9.36 -6.25 -10.00
C ALA A 37 8.35 -7.38 -9.81
N ALA A 38 7.47 -7.29 -8.83
CA ALA A 38 6.49 -8.33 -8.51
C ALA A 38 5.14 -8.14 -9.21
N LEU A 39 4.97 -7.11 -10.04
CA LEU A 39 3.67 -6.79 -10.64
C LEU A 39 3.05 -7.94 -11.42
N ASP A 40 3.86 -8.79 -12.06
CA ASP A 40 3.36 -9.93 -12.83
C ASP A 40 2.74 -11.00 -11.95
N HIS A 41 3.04 -10.99 -10.65
CA HIS A 41 2.51 -11.97 -9.69
C HIS A 41 1.22 -11.50 -9.03
N ILE A 42 0.83 -10.24 -9.25
CA ILE A 42 -0.37 -9.67 -8.64
C ILE A 42 -1.55 -9.89 -9.57
N ALA A 43 -2.60 -10.55 -9.06
CA ALA A 43 -3.82 -10.78 -9.82
C ALA A 43 -4.74 -9.56 -9.80
N PRO A 44 -5.59 -9.35 -10.82
CA PRO A 44 -6.49 -8.20 -10.85
C PRO A 44 -7.46 -8.14 -9.68
N ASP A 45 -7.77 -9.28 -9.06
CA ASP A 45 -8.68 -9.35 -7.92
C ASP A 45 -7.99 -9.21 -6.58
N ASP A 46 -6.66 -9.12 -6.56
CA ASP A 46 -5.91 -8.94 -5.32
C ASP A 46 -6.09 -7.52 -4.78
N PHE A 47 -5.94 -7.37 -3.46
CA PHE A 47 -5.84 -6.07 -2.82
C PHE A 47 -4.38 -5.73 -2.58
N ILE A 48 -4.04 -4.46 -2.71
CA ILE A 48 -2.69 -3.96 -2.49
C ILE A 48 -2.74 -2.81 -1.50
N PHE A 49 -2.11 -2.98 -0.35
CA PHE A 49 -1.97 -1.94 0.68
C PHE A 49 -0.57 -1.38 0.59
N ILE A 50 -0.45 -0.08 0.35
CA ILE A 50 0.83 0.58 0.11
C ILE A 50 1.10 1.64 1.18
N ASP A 51 2.25 1.54 1.86
CA ASP A 51 2.70 2.55 2.79
C ASP A 51 3.13 3.80 2.00
N VAL A 52 2.60 4.96 2.39
CA VAL A 52 2.92 6.23 1.73
C VAL A 52 4.41 6.56 1.86
N MET A 53 4.97 6.40 3.06
CA MET A 53 6.39 6.68 3.34
C MET A 53 7.24 5.43 3.16
N LEU A 54 7.02 4.73 2.06
CA LEU A 54 7.68 3.48 1.74
C LEU A 54 9.14 3.69 1.35
N ALA A 55 10.01 2.76 1.75
CA ALA A 55 11.38 2.72 1.24
C ALA A 55 11.36 2.49 -0.27
N ALA A 56 12.20 3.22 -1.01
CA ALA A 56 12.28 3.07 -2.47
C ALA A 56 12.96 1.76 -2.85
N ALA A 57 14.05 1.42 -2.18
CA ALA A 57 14.83 0.22 -2.42
C ALA A 57 15.72 -0.05 -1.22
N ALA A 58 16.38 -1.21 -1.19
CA ALA A 58 17.39 -1.51 -0.18
C ALA A 58 18.56 -0.52 -0.27
N ASP A 59 18.94 -0.14 -1.49
CA ASP A 59 19.89 0.94 -1.76
C ASP A 59 19.16 2.00 -2.59
N GLU A 60 18.74 3.09 -1.94
CA GLU A 60 17.94 4.12 -2.57
C GLU A 60 18.67 4.85 -3.70
N SER A 61 20.01 4.89 -3.68
CA SER A 61 20.78 5.53 -4.73
C SER A 61 20.64 4.81 -6.08
N GLN A 62 20.25 3.53 -6.07
CA GLN A 62 20.09 2.72 -7.27
C GLN A 62 18.62 2.51 -7.65
N SER A 63 17.70 3.10 -6.89
CA SER A 63 16.28 2.98 -7.16
C SER A 63 15.86 3.76 -8.40
N GLN A 64 14.81 3.25 -9.08
CA GLN A 64 14.15 4.01 -10.13
C GLN A 64 13.28 5.15 -9.56
N PHE A 65 13.05 5.15 -8.24
CA PHE A 65 12.36 6.23 -7.54
C PHE A 65 13.38 7.24 -7.04
N LYS A 66 13.28 8.49 -7.49
CA LYS A 66 14.26 9.53 -7.16
C LYS A 66 13.76 10.43 -6.04
N ARG A 67 14.70 10.98 -5.25
CA ARG A 67 14.38 11.86 -4.13
C ARG A 67 13.51 13.05 -4.56
N GLU A 68 13.83 13.63 -5.70
CA GLU A 68 13.13 14.80 -6.24
C GLU A 68 11.69 14.50 -6.61
N GLU A 69 11.43 13.28 -7.09
CA GLU A 69 10.08 12.86 -7.50
C GLU A 69 9.21 12.45 -6.32
N THR A 70 9.83 12.06 -5.21
CA THR A 70 9.14 11.45 -4.07
C THR A 70 9.11 12.34 -2.83
N ALA A 71 9.43 13.62 -2.98
CA ALA A 71 9.53 14.57 -1.86
C ALA A 71 10.46 14.00 -0.77
N ASP A 72 11.68 13.64 -1.17
CA ASP A 72 12.71 13.09 -0.28
C ASP A 72 12.25 11.76 0.34
N TYR A 73 11.61 10.91 -0.48
CA TYR A 73 11.05 9.59 -0.13
C TYR A 73 9.87 9.63 0.84
N LYS A 74 9.31 10.80 1.11
CA LYS A 74 8.11 10.92 1.95
C LYS A 74 6.84 10.50 1.22
N LEU A 75 6.85 10.54 -0.12
CA LEU A 75 5.68 10.23 -0.95
C LEU A 75 5.94 9.09 -1.94
N THR A 76 6.90 8.23 -1.64
CA THR A 76 7.26 7.10 -2.52
C THR A 76 6.05 6.22 -2.82
N GLY A 77 5.21 5.96 -1.83
CA GLY A 77 4.02 5.12 -2.01
C GLY A 77 3.02 5.70 -2.99
N LEU A 78 2.89 7.02 -3.06
CA LEU A 78 1.99 7.67 -4.03
C LEU A 78 2.50 7.44 -5.45
N LEU A 79 3.80 7.63 -5.66
CA LEU A 79 4.40 7.43 -6.98
C LEU A 79 4.32 5.97 -7.40
N LEU A 80 4.53 5.05 -6.46
CA LEU A 80 4.37 3.63 -6.72
C LEU A 80 2.94 3.30 -7.17
N ALA A 81 1.93 3.79 -6.45
CA ALA A 81 0.54 3.57 -6.81
C ALA A 81 0.24 4.06 -8.22
N ASP A 82 0.75 5.24 -8.56
CA ASP A 82 0.58 5.81 -9.89
C ASP A 82 1.20 4.92 -10.97
N LYS A 83 2.41 4.42 -10.72
CA LYS A 83 3.10 3.52 -11.67
C LYS A 83 2.37 2.18 -11.82
N ILE A 84 1.82 1.64 -10.74
CA ILE A 84 1.04 0.39 -10.79
C ILE A 84 -0.18 0.59 -11.69
N LEU A 85 -0.93 1.66 -11.48
CA LEU A 85 -2.13 1.94 -12.27
C LEU A 85 -1.81 2.18 -13.75
N GLU A 86 -0.65 2.76 -14.05
CA GLU A 86 -0.21 2.96 -15.42
C GLU A 86 0.20 1.65 -16.10
N ARG A 87 0.91 0.79 -15.38
CA ARG A 87 1.47 -0.45 -15.95
C ARG A 87 0.47 -1.61 -15.98
N ARG A 88 -0.47 -1.63 -15.04
CA ARG A 88 -1.46 -2.70 -14.92
C ARG A 88 -2.86 -2.10 -15.02
N LYS A 89 -3.34 -1.92 -16.24
CA LYS A 89 -4.67 -1.35 -16.50
C LYS A 89 -5.82 -2.24 -16.05
N ASP A 90 -5.54 -3.51 -15.81
CA ASP A 90 -6.49 -4.48 -15.27
C ASP A 90 -6.67 -4.39 -13.75
N ILE A 91 -5.77 -3.69 -13.03
CA ILE A 91 -5.90 -3.45 -11.60
C ILE A 91 -6.73 -2.18 -11.39
N ARG A 92 -7.86 -2.34 -10.70
CA ARG A 92 -8.76 -1.20 -10.45
C ARG A 92 -8.29 -0.38 -9.26
N ALA A 93 -8.57 0.92 -9.30
CA ALA A 93 -8.19 1.84 -8.23
C ALA A 93 -8.76 1.42 -6.86
N GLU A 94 -9.96 0.83 -6.81
CA GLU A 94 -10.59 0.37 -5.58
C GLU A 94 -9.82 -0.75 -4.88
N ARG A 95 -8.90 -1.39 -5.59
CA ARG A 95 -8.07 -2.48 -5.05
C ARG A 95 -6.75 -1.99 -4.49
N LEU A 96 -6.46 -0.69 -4.62
CA LEU A 96 -5.26 -0.06 -4.08
C LEU A 96 -5.66 0.80 -2.88
N VAL A 97 -5.07 0.52 -1.72
CA VAL A 97 -5.33 1.30 -0.50
C VAL A 97 -4.01 1.83 0.02
N LEU A 98 -3.93 3.15 0.20
CA LEU A 98 -2.76 3.78 0.76
C LEU A 98 -2.86 3.80 2.28
N MET A 99 -1.75 3.57 2.96
CA MET A 99 -1.67 3.60 4.43
C MET A 99 -0.65 4.63 4.86
N SER A 100 -0.96 5.40 5.89
CA SER A 100 -0.05 6.43 6.38
C SER A 100 -0.11 6.56 7.90
N GLN A 101 1.07 6.71 8.51
CA GLN A 101 1.19 7.11 9.91
C GLN A 101 1.55 8.58 10.03
N ALA A 102 1.67 9.29 8.91
CA ALA A 102 2.16 10.66 8.90
C ALA A 102 1.30 11.58 9.76
N ALA A 103 1.96 12.36 10.60
CA ALA A 103 1.33 13.43 11.35
C ALA A 103 1.47 14.77 10.64
N SER A 104 2.33 14.86 9.62
CA SER A 104 2.58 16.09 8.87
C SER A 104 1.37 16.48 8.04
N THR A 105 0.90 17.71 8.21
CA THR A 105 -0.21 18.24 7.44
C THR A 105 0.10 18.24 5.94
N ALA A 106 1.35 18.52 5.58
CA ALA A 106 1.76 18.56 4.17
C ALA A 106 1.64 17.18 3.52
N VAL A 107 2.07 16.12 4.22
CA VAL A 107 1.95 14.75 3.70
C VAL A 107 0.49 14.32 3.61
N ILE A 108 -0.30 14.58 4.64
CA ILE A 108 -1.72 14.24 4.65
C ILE A 108 -2.45 14.94 3.51
N SER A 109 -2.18 16.23 3.27
CA SER A 109 -2.79 16.98 2.17
C SER A 109 -2.42 16.40 0.82
N ALA A 110 -1.16 16.01 0.63
CA ALA A 110 -0.70 15.42 -0.62
C ALA A 110 -1.37 14.07 -0.87
N VAL A 111 -1.49 13.23 0.17
CA VAL A 111 -2.16 11.93 0.08
C VAL A 111 -3.63 12.09 -0.28
N ASP A 112 -4.32 12.99 0.41
CA ASP A 112 -5.74 13.23 0.18
C ASP A 112 -6.01 13.72 -1.24
N ALA A 113 -5.22 14.69 -1.71
CA ALA A 113 -5.34 15.21 -3.08
C ALA A 113 -5.09 14.13 -4.13
N PHE A 114 -4.06 13.32 -3.91
CA PHE A 114 -3.74 12.22 -4.82
C PHE A 114 -4.87 11.20 -4.87
N CYS A 115 -5.38 10.79 -3.71
CA CYS A 115 -6.46 9.81 -3.63
C CYS A 115 -7.73 10.29 -4.32
N ARG A 116 -8.09 11.55 -4.15
CA ARG A 116 -9.25 12.13 -4.82
C ARG A 116 -9.09 12.14 -6.33
N ARG A 117 -7.90 12.50 -6.80
CA ARG A 117 -7.61 12.56 -8.24
C ARG A 117 -7.64 11.19 -8.90
N ARG A 118 -7.14 10.16 -8.20
CA ARG A 118 -6.99 8.81 -8.77
C ARG A 118 -8.09 7.83 -8.36
N GLY A 119 -9.00 8.24 -7.48
CA GLY A 119 -10.08 7.37 -7.01
C GLY A 119 -9.63 6.30 -6.04
N LEU A 120 -8.56 6.57 -5.28
CA LEU A 120 -8.03 5.64 -4.29
C LEU A 120 -8.56 5.93 -2.90
N LYS A 121 -8.49 4.94 -2.02
CA LYS A 121 -8.74 5.10 -0.59
C LYS A 121 -7.42 5.23 0.14
N TRP A 122 -7.43 5.94 1.27
CA TRP A 122 -6.30 5.90 2.19
C TRP A 122 -6.81 5.80 3.61
N VAL A 123 -6.00 5.17 4.47
CA VAL A 123 -6.34 4.95 5.87
C VAL A 123 -5.12 5.26 6.73
N LYS A 124 -5.38 5.65 7.96
CA LYS A 124 -4.30 5.80 8.94
C LYS A 124 -3.94 4.43 9.49
N LYS A 125 -2.65 4.14 9.60
CA LYS A 125 -2.18 2.86 10.16
C LYS A 125 -2.70 2.63 11.58
N SER A 126 -2.83 3.70 12.37
CA SER A 126 -3.34 3.61 13.74
C SER A 126 -4.77 3.08 13.83
N ALA A 127 -5.54 3.15 12.73
CA ALA A 127 -6.89 2.59 12.68
C ALA A 127 -6.88 1.06 12.76
N TYR A 128 -5.75 0.43 12.56
CA TYR A 128 -5.60 -1.04 12.54
C TYR A 128 -4.91 -1.59 13.78
N ASP A 129 -4.94 -0.88 14.90
CA ASP A 129 -4.41 -1.39 16.16
C ASP A 129 -5.19 -2.63 16.61
N ASP A 130 -6.48 -2.72 16.25
CA ASP A 130 -7.29 -3.91 16.46
C ASP A 130 -7.26 -4.78 15.20
N THR A 131 -6.56 -5.91 15.28
CA THR A 131 -6.37 -6.80 14.14
C THR A 131 -7.66 -7.47 13.66
N ASN A 132 -8.61 -7.69 14.56
CA ASN A 132 -9.92 -8.25 14.18
C ASN A 132 -10.72 -7.24 13.36
N THR A 133 -10.71 -5.97 13.76
CA THR A 133 -11.39 -4.91 13.02
C THR A 133 -10.81 -4.81 11.61
N PHE A 134 -9.49 -4.87 11.48
CA PHE A 134 -8.84 -4.85 10.16
C PHE A 134 -9.31 -6.00 9.28
N ALA A 135 -9.27 -7.23 9.82
CA ALA A 135 -9.68 -8.40 9.06
C ALA A 135 -11.15 -8.34 8.64
N ASP A 136 -12.02 -7.86 9.53
CA ASP A 136 -13.44 -7.67 9.21
C ASP A 136 -13.64 -6.66 8.08
N GLU A 137 -12.90 -5.55 8.09
CA GLU A 137 -12.99 -4.56 7.02
C GLU A 137 -12.56 -5.13 5.68
N ILE A 138 -11.48 -5.92 5.66
CA ILE A 138 -11.02 -6.58 4.44
C ILE A 138 -12.09 -7.54 3.92
N GLU A 139 -12.70 -8.33 4.79
CA GLU A 139 -13.78 -9.24 4.37
C GLU A 139 -14.95 -8.46 3.77
N GLN A 140 -15.33 -7.33 4.36
CA GLN A 140 -16.39 -6.49 3.82
C GLN A 140 -16.04 -5.95 2.43
N MET A 141 -14.80 -5.53 2.23
CA MET A 141 -14.35 -5.08 0.91
C MET A 141 -14.45 -6.18 -0.13
N LEU A 142 -14.09 -7.42 0.24
CA LEU A 142 -14.17 -8.56 -0.66
C LEU A 142 -15.62 -8.91 -1.00
N LYS A 143 -16.52 -8.83 -0.03
CA LYS A 143 -17.96 -9.14 -0.22
C LYS A 143 -18.69 -8.05 -0.98
N GLY A 144 -18.26 -6.81 -0.87
CA GLY A 144 -18.87 -5.68 -1.55
C GLY A 144 -18.60 -5.62 -3.04
N LYS A 145 -18.01 -6.66 -3.57
CA LYS A 145 -17.71 -6.79 -5.01
C LYS A 145 -18.60 -7.85 -5.62
#